data_7ff0d418a441e1ecd4d502ee43c1b98a
#
_entry.id   7ff0d418a441e1ecd4d502ee43c1b98a
#
_cell.length_a   1.000
_cell.length_b   1.000
_cell.length_c   1.000
_cell.angle_alpha   90.00
_cell.angle_beta   90.00
_cell.angle_gamma   90.00
#
_symmetry.space_group_name_H-M   'P 1'
#
loop_
_entity.id
_entity.type
_entity.pdbx_description
1 polymer ?
#
loop_
_entity_poly.entity_id
_entity_poly.type
_entity_poly.pdbx_seq_one_letter_code
_entity_poly.pdbx_strand_id
1 'polypeptide(L)'
;ITSEYWSLVIPIGSDLAKRLADDDTLQLRFMKDNTTTYATYTITEKEGSTYLILTLRSGMVRYAKDRYAEVELLLSEETGLKIPNSAITEKEFYTVPKDFFMKGGDSGSLGILVQRSDSSGKAGAEFIAPTIYYETDTDYYIDGEEVGASDIIRKADSTETYQIGSGTASLQGVYNINKGYAIFKQIDILYQNEEYAIVRTGT
;
A
#
# COMPACT_ATOMS: atom_id res chain seq x y z
N ILE A 1 -44.85 9.72 12.72
CA ILE A 1 -43.39 9.47 12.85
C ILE A 1 -42.71 10.75 12.37
N THR A 2 -42.09 11.49 13.28
CA THR A 2 -41.51 12.81 12.99
C THR A 2 -40.02 12.73 12.61
N SER A 3 -39.43 11.55 12.60
CA SER A 3 -38.02 11.33 12.26
C SER A 3 -37.87 9.99 11.51
N GLU A 4 -37.20 10.00 10.36
CA GLU A 4 -36.85 8.79 9.63
C GLU A 4 -35.55 8.14 10.10
N TYR A 5 -34.96 8.67 11.18
CA TYR A 5 -33.72 8.11 11.74
C TYR A 5 -34.01 6.86 12.56
N TRP A 6 -33.28 5.80 12.29
CA TRP A 6 -33.31 4.59 13.06
C TRP A 6 -31.92 3.94 13.06
N SER A 7 -31.67 3.05 14.00
CA SER A 7 -30.36 2.47 14.16
C SER A 7 -30.41 0.95 14.21
N LEU A 8 -29.38 0.32 13.65
CA LEU A 8 -29.06 -1.09 13.84
C LEU A 8 -27.85 -1.18 14.76
N VAL A 9 -27.89 -2.10 15.71
CA VAL A 9 -26.76 -2.38 16.63
C VAL A 9 -26.28 -3.80 16.34
N ILE A 10 -25.03 -3.93 15.98
CA ILE A 10 -24.40 -5.19 15.56
C ILE A 10 -23.17 -5.43 16.46
N PRO A 11 -23.09 -6.56 17.17
CA PRO A 11 -21.86 -6.94 17.84
C PRO A 11 -20.80 -7.30 16.77
N ILE A 12 -19.59 -6.77 16.90
CA ILE A 12 -18.50 -6.99 15.97
C ILE A 12 -17.22 -7.44 16.69
N GLY A 13 -16.35 -8.15 15.97
CA GLY A 13 -15.01 -8.49 16.45
C GLY A 13 -14.03 -7.33 16.32
N SER A 14 -12.93 -7.42 17.04
CA SER A 14 -11.85 -6.40 17.05
C SER A 14 -11.23 -6.16 15.67
N ASP A 15 -11.16 -7.19 14.82
CA ASP A 15 -10.57 -7.06 13.49
C ASP A 15 -11.46 -6.24 12.55
N LEU A 16 -12.78 -6.44 12.61
CA LEU A 16 -13.72 -5.62 11.86
C LEU A 16 -13.74 -4.18 12.39
N ALA A 17 -13.67 -3.99 13.70
CA ALA A 17 -13.60 -2.67 14.32
C ALA A 17 -12.38 -1.87 13.82
N LYS A 18 -11.21 -2.51 13.72
CA LYS A 18 -9.99 -1.88 13.19
C LYS A 18 -10.14 -1.48 11.71
N ARG A 19 -10.74 -2.33 10.90
CA ARG A 19 -10.96 -2.07 9.46
C ARG A 19 -11.92 -0.91 9.19
N LEU A 20 -12.81 -0.64 10.14
CA LEU A 20 -13.80 0.44 10.04
C LEU A 20 -13.35 1.72 10.73
N ALA A 21 -12.12 1.81 11.27
CA ALA A 21 -11.69 2.93 12.10
C ALA A 21 -11.54 4.26 11.34
N ASP A 22 -11.27 4.19 10.04
CA ASP A 22 -10.92 5.37 9.22
C ASP A 22 -12.09 5.95 8.41
N ASP A 23 -13.23 5.25 8.37
CA ASP A 23 -14.42 5.67 7.64
C ASP A 23 -15.55 6.05 8.60
N ASP A 24 -16.51 6.84 8.13
CA ASP A 24 -17.73 7.22 8.88
C ASP A 24 -19.02 6.74 8.22
N THR A 25 -18.94 6.17 7.03
CA THR A 25 -20.06 5.65 6.24
C THR A 25 -19.80 4.24 5.75
N LEU A 26 -20.85 3.45 5.71
CA LEU A 26 -20.82 2.04 5.32
C LEU A 26 -22.01 1.71 4.43
N GLN A 27 -21.77 0.96 3.37
CA GLN A 27 -22.84 0.40 2.57
C GLN A 27 -23.29 -0.95 3.13
N LEU A 28 -24.59 -1.16 3.22
CA LEU A 28 -25.16 -2.43 3.69
C LEU A 28 -26.29 -2.87 2.78
N ARG A 29 -26.51 -4.19 2.76
CA ARG A 29 -27.61 -4.85 2.05
C ARG A 29 -28.52 -5.54 3.06
N PHE A 30 -29.83 -5.27 2.97
CA PHE A 30 -30.82 -5.99 3.73
C PHE A 30 -31.17 -7.31 3.03
N MET A 31 -30.99 -8.42 3.71
CA MET A 31 -31.22 -9.76 3.13
C MET A 31 -32.70 -10.04 2.86
N LYS A 32 -33.59 -9.38 3.60
CA LYS A 32 -35.05 -9.57 3.47
C LYS A 32 -35.61 -9.18 2.09
N ASP A 33 -35.11 -8.08 1.52
CA ASP A 33 -35.63 -7.51 0.26
C ASP A 33 -34.51 -7.13 -0.73
N ASN A 34 -33.27 -7.53 -0.44
CA ASN A 34 -32.08 -7.26 -1.23
C ASN A 34 -31.83 -5.76 -1.48
N THR A 35 -32.34 -4.90 -0.59
CA THR A 35 -32.17 -3.45 -0.70
C THR A 35 -30.80 -3.04 -0.17
N THR A 36 -30.06 -2.28 -0.97
CA THR A 36 -28.76 -1.71 -0.60
C THR A 36 -28.92 -0.26 -0.22
N THR A 37 -28.26 0.18 0.87
CA THR A 37 -28.30 1.57 1.34
C THR A 37 -26.98 1.95 2.02
N TYR A 38 -26.77 3.23 2.27
CA TYR A 38 -25.68 3.74 3.07
C TYR A 38 -26.16 4.11 4.48
N ALA A 39 -25.30 3.86 5.45
CA ALA A 39 -25.48 4.28 6.84
C ALA A 39 -24.23 5.00 7.33
N THR A 40 -24.42 6.01 8.16
CA THR A 40 -23.33 6.50 9.01
C THR A 40 -23.19 5.56 10.20
N TYR A 41 -21.99 5.43 10.75
CA TYR A 41 -21.79 4.53 11.87
C TYR A 41 -20.88 5.10 12.97
N THR A 42 -21.00 4.50 14.12
CA THR A 42 -20.07 4.67 15.25
C THR A 42 -19.75 3.33 15.86
N ILE A 43 -18.51 3.19 16.33
CA ILE A 43 -18.06 2.01 17.06
C ILE A 43 -18.02 2.36 18.54
N THR A 44 -18.59 1.51 19.39
CA THR A 44 -18.61 1.71 20.84
C THR A 44 -18.29 0.40 21.55
N GLU A 45 -17.64 0.51 22.70
CA GLU A 45 -17.37 -0.62 23.59
C GLU A 45 -18.28 -0.54 24.80
N LYS A 46 -18.90 -1.66 25.13
CA LYS A 46 -19.72 -1.80 26.33
C LYS A 46 -19.55 -3.19 26.92
N GLU A 47 -19.24 -3.25 28.22
CA GLU A 47 -19.11 -4.49 28.98
C GLU A 47 -18.16 -5.53 28.32
N GLY A 48 -17.05 -5.05 27.73
CA GLY A 48 -16.05 -5.89 27.08
C GLY A 48 -16.44 -6.40 25.68
N SER A 49 -17.54 -5.91 25.13
CA SER A 49 -17.99 -6.21 23.75
C SER A 49 -17.99 -4.94 22.90
N THR A 50 -17.59 -5.10 21.65
CA THR A 50 -17.55 -4.01 20.67
C THR A 50 -18.81 -4.06 19.81
N TYR A 51 -19.44 -2.92 19.64
CA TYR A 51 -20.68 -2.76 18.86
C TYR A 51 -20.51 -1.73 17.76
N LEU A 52 -21.01 -2.09 16.57
CA LEU A 52 -21.20 -1.19 15.45
C LEU A 52 -22.62 -0.67 15.49
N ILE A 53 -22.79 0.64 15.60
CA ILE A 53 -24.10 1.30 15.58
C ILE A 53 -24.26 1.99 14.24
N LEU A 54 -25.11 1.43 13.38
CA LEU A 54 -25.44 1.97 12.06
C LEU A 54 -26.64 2.91 12.18
N THR A 55 -26.53 4.12 11.68
CA THR A 55 -27.64 5.10 11.62
C THR A 55 -28.12 5.26 10.19
N LEU A 56 -29.41 4.95 9.99
CA LEU A 56 -30.06 5.03 8.69
C LEU A 56 -31.06 6.20 8.68
N ARG A 57 -31.22 6.82 7.52
CA ARG A 57 -32.08 8.02 7.33
C ARG A 57 -33.37 7.73 6.58
N SER A 58 -33.58 6.47 6.15
CA SER A 58 -34.76 6.08 5.37
C SER A 58 -35.06 4.60 5.52
N GLY A 59 -36.19 4.14 5.02
CA GLY A 59 -36.53 2.72 4.93
C GLY A 59 -37.09 2.09 6.20
N MET A 60 -37.18 2.80 7.30
CA MET A 60 -37.65 2.29 8.60
C MET A 60 -38.98 1.53 8.51
N VAL A 61 -39.92 2.01 7.69
CA VAL A 61 -41.27 1.43 7.56
C VAL A 61 -41.23 -0.03 7.10
N ARG A 62 -40.25 -0.42 6.29
CA ARG A 62 -40.10 -1.81 5.79
C ARG A 62 -39.73 -2.80 6.88
N TYR A 63 -39.03 -2.33 7.91
CA TYR A 63 -38.43 -3.16 8.97
C TYR A 63 -39.03 -2.88 10.35
N ALA A 64 -39.98 -1.93 10.46
CA ALA A 64 -40.56 -1.48 11.73
C ALA A 64 -41.25 -2.57 12.56
N LYS A 65 -41.63 -3.69 11.93
CA LYS A 65 -42.24 -4.85 12.58
C LYS A 65 -41.21 -5.92 12.96
N ASP A 66 -39.97 -5.81 12.46
CA ASP A 66 -38.95 -6.81 12.68
C ASP A 66 -38.13 -6.41 13.91
N ARG A 67 -37.94 -7.33 14.82
CA ARG A 67 -37.05 -7.11 16.00
C ARG A 67 -35.58 -7.24 15.63
N TYR A 68 -35.31 -8.06 14.63
CA TYR A 68 -33.97 -8.31 14.10
C TYR A 68 -34.01 -8.16 12.59
N ALA A 69 -32.97 -7.61 12.03
CA ALA A 69 -32.76 -7.53 10.59
C ALA A 69 -31.46 -8.24 10.24
N GLU A 70 -31.51 -9.11 9.24
CA GLU A 70 -30.32 -9.73 8.67
C GLU A 70 -29.74 -8.77 7.63
N VAL A 71 -28.49 -8.38 7.82
CA VAL A 71 -27.79 -7.43 6.96
C VAL A 71 -26.41 -7.95 6.58
N GLU A 72 -26.02 -7.70 5.36
CA GLU A 72 -24.68 -7.89 4.85
C GLU A 72 -23.98 -6.52 4.83
N LEU A 73 -22.83 -6.40 5.50
CA LEU A 73 -22.02 -5.20 5.43
C LEU A 73 -21.17 -5.28 4.16
N LEU A 74 -21.42 -4.35 3.24
CA LEU A 74 -20.63 -4.21 2.02
C LEU A 74 -19.47 -3.28 2.33
N LEU A 75 -18.44 -3.86 2.93
CA LEU A 75 -17.18 -3.16 3.14
C LEU A 75 -16.67 -2.80 1.74
N SER A 76 -16.24 -1.55 1.55
CA SER A 76 -15.52 -1.20 0.34
C SER A 76 -14.36 -2.20 0.23
N GLU A 77 -14.47 -3.12 -0.70
CA GLU A 77 -13.34 -3.95 -1.05
C GLU A 77 -12.30 -2.97 -1.58
N GLU A 78 -11.22 -2.78 -0.85
CA GLU A 78 -10.04 -2.23 -1.47
C GLU A 78 -9.77 -3.13 -2.68
N THR A 79 -9.99 -2.58 -3.88
CA THR A 79 -9.83 -3.32 -5.12
C THR A 79 -8.37 -3.71 -5.24
N GLY A 80 -8.07 -4.93 -4.86
CA GLY A 80 -6.74 -5.52 -4.93
C GLY A 80 -6.71 -6.70 -5.89
N LEU A 81 -5.52 -7.07 -6.29
CA LEU A 81 -5.28 -8.30 -7.02
C LEU A 81 -5.24 -9.48 -6.05
N LYS A 82 -6.00 -10.52 -6.33
CA LYS A 82 -5.91 -11.78 -5.58
C LYS A 82 -4.73 -12.60 -6.12
N ILE A 83 -3.77 -12.89 -5.26
CA ILE A 83 -2.60 -13.70 -5.59
C ILE A 83 -2.42 -14.86 -4.59
N PRO A 84 -1.86 -15.99 -4.98
CA PRO A 84 -1.50 -17.04 -4.02
C PRO A 84 -0.33 -16.56 -3.14
N ASN A 85 -0.32 -16.96 -1.86
CA ASN A 85 0.76 -16.59 -0.94
C ASN A 85 2.14 -17.04 -1.44
N SER A 86 2.21 -18.14 -2.19
CA SER A 86 3.45 -18.64 -2.80
C SER A 86 4.05 -17.72 -3.88
N ALA A 87 3.29 -16.74 -4.37
CA ALA A 87 3.80 -15.75 -5.33
C ALA A 87 4.46 -14.55 -4.63
N ILE A 88 4.25 -14.38 -3.33
CA ILE A 88 4.85 -13.30 -2.55
C ILE A 88 6.30 -13.67 -2.25
N THR A 89 7.19 -12.76 -2.57
CA THR A 89 8.62 -12.89 -2.29
C THR A 89 9.15 -11.63 -1.63
N GLU A 90 10.33 -11.74 -1.05
CA GLU A 90 11.06 -10.63 -0.47
C GLU A 90 12.34 -10.41 -1.25
N LYS A 91 12.65 -9.16 -1.61
CA LYS A 91 13.87 -8.77 -2.30
C LYS A 91 14.54 -7.63 -1.55
N GLU A 92 15.86 -7.72 -1.36
CA GLU A 92 16.66 -6.66 -0.76
C GLU A 92 17.06 -5.63 -1.83
N PHE A 93 16.99 -4.36 -1.43
CA PHE A 93 17.34 -3.20 -2.26
C PHE A 93 18.32 -2.31 -1.52
N TYR A 94 19.14 -1.57 -2.25
CA TYR A 94 19.91 -0.47 -1.71
C TYR A 94 19.01 0.74 -1.51
N THR A 95 19.10 1.37 -0.33
CA THR A 95 18.44 2.63 -0.03
C THR A 95 19.42 3.78 -0.26
N VAL A 96 19.05 4.73 -1.09
CA VAL A 96 19.90 5.86 -1.44
C VAL A 96 19.13 7.15 -1.17
N PRO A 97 19.71 8.08 -0.37
CA PRO A 97 19.04 9.34 -0.07
C PRO A 97 18.73 10.14 -1.35
N LYS A 98 17.52 10.68 -1.41
CA LYS A 98 17.01 11.44 -2.56
C LYS A 98 17.90 12.61 -2.95
N ASP A 99 18.60 13.18 -1.98
CA ASP A 99 19.54 14.30 -2.17
C ASP A 99 20.73 13.98 -3.08
N PHE A 100 21.04 12.71 -3.29
CA PHE A 100 22.09 12.26 -4.21
C PHE A 100 21.60 12.06 -5.64
N PHE A 101 20.29 12.13 -5.84
CA PHE A 101 19.72 12.04 -7.19
C PHE A 101 19.63 13.42 -7.84
N MET A 102 19.86 13.44 -9.14
CA MET A 102 19.75 14.63 -9.98
C MET A 102 19.13 14.30 -11.31
N LYS A 103 18.57 15.29 -11.97
CA LYS A 103 18.16 15.16 -13.37
C LYS A 103 19.37 15.37 -14.27
N GLY A 104 19.65 14.38 -15.14
CA GLY A 104 20.80 14.43 -16.04
C GLY A 104 20.63 13.51 -17.24
N GLY A 105 21.72 13.33 -17.99
CA GLY A 105 21.71 12.59 -19.24
C GLY A 105 20.95 13.30 -20.38
N ASP A 106 20.97 12.72 -21.57
CA ASP A 106 20.32 13.28 -22.76
C ASP A 106 18.79 13.28 -22.66
N SER A 107 18.23 12.41 -21.80
CA SER A 107 16.78 12.26 -21.57
C SER A 107 16.24 13.09 -20.40
N GLY A 108 17.11 13.77 -19.62
CA GLY A 108 16.71 14.44 -18.39
C GLY A 108 16.20 13.49 -17.30
N SER A 109 16.63 12.24 -17.34
CA SER A 109 16.23 11.21 -16.39
C SER A 109 16.76 11.48 -14.99
N LEU A 110 16.07 10.96 -13.99
CA LEU A 110 16.54 10.99 -12.60
C LEU A 110 17.66 9.96 -12.43
N GLY A 111 18.79 10.34 -11.87
CA GLY A 111 19.94 9.46 -11.72
C GLY A 111 20.95 9.97 -10.72
N ILE A 112 22.05 9.25 -10.60
CA ILE A 112 23.13 9.45 -9.63
C ILE A 112 24.46 9.60 -10.32
N LEU A 113 25.42 10.30 -9.69
CA LEU A 113 26.80 10.44 -10.16
C LEU A 113 27.69 9.42 -9.44
N VAL A 114 28.02 8.33 -10.12
CA VAL A 114 28.90 7.28 -9.61
C VAL A 114 30.34 7.67 -9.85
N GLN A 115 31.17 7.61 -8.81
CA GLN A 115 32.60 7.84 -8.94
C GLN A 115 33.24 6.67 -9.69
N ARG A 116 33.91 6.97 -10.79
CA ARG A 116 34.65 5.99 -11.59
C ARG A 116 36.07 6.53 -11.80
N SER A 117 37.03 5.63 -11.84
CA SER A 117 38.37 5.95 -12.30
C SER A 117 38.55 5.43 -13.72
N ASP A 118 39.05 6.24 -14.61
CA ASP A 118 39.38 5.81 -15.95
C ASP A 118 40.62 4.87 -15.95
N SER A 119 40.93 4.29 -17.11
CA SER A 119 42.08 3.38 -17.27
C SER A 119 43.45 4.03 -16.97
N SER A 120 43.51 5.37 -16.88
CA SER A 120 44.69 6.14 -16.49
C SER A 120 44.74 6.49 -15.01
N GLY A 121 43.73 6.07 -14.21
CA GLY A 121 43.61 6.37 -12.79
C GLY A 121 43.07 7.76 -12.49
N LYS A 122 42.59 8.52 -13.50
CA LYS A 122 41.98 9.81 -13.29
C LYS A 122 40.55 9.65 -12.78
N ALA A 123 40.25 10.26 -11.65
CA ALA A 123 38.91 10.27 -11.08
C ALA A 123 37.91 11.00 -11.99
N GLY A 124 36.81 10.36 -12.32
CA GLY A 124 35.71 10.91 -13.06
C GLY A 124 34.38 10.59 -12.35
N ALA A 125 33.29 11.06 -12.91
CA ALA A 125 31.95 10.69 -12.48
C ALA A 125 31.13 10.23 -13.70
N GLU A 126 30.43 9.14 -13.56
CA GLU A 126 29.52 8.60 -14.55
C GLU A 126 28.10 8.82 -14.09
N PHE A 127 27.26 9.36 -14.97
CA PHE A 127 25.83 9.48 -14.67
C PHE A 127 25.12 8.17 -14.98
N ILE A 128 24.47 7.59 -13.98
CA ILE A 128 23.67 6.37 -14.09
C ILE A 128 22.25 6.69 -13.66
N ALA A 129 21.26 6.25 -14.44
CA ALA A 129 19.83 6.37 -14.12
C ALA A 129 19.30 4.99 -13.71
N PRO A 130 19.47 4.58 -12.43
CA PRO A 130 19.07 3.27 -11.99
C PRO A 130 17.53 3.14 -11.95
N THR A 131 17.05 1.91 -12.09
CA THR A 131 15.64 1.61 -11.91
C THR A 131 15.25 1.80 -10.45
N ILE A 132 14.27 2.69 -10.20
CA ILE A 132 13.69 2.94 -8.89
C ILE A 132 12.49 2.01 -8.69
N TYR A 133 12.56 1.15 -7.66
CA TYR A 133 11.51 0.17 -7.35
C TYR A 133 10.51 0.67 -6.31
N TYR A 134 10.96 1.56 -5.44
CA TYR A 134 10.13 2.15 -4.39
C TYR A 134 10.75 3.47 -3.92
N GLU A 135 9.93 4.34 -3.32
CA GLU A 135 10.39 5.57 -2.70
C GLU A 135 9.73 5.79 -1.34
N THR A 136 10.49 6.36 -0.42
CA THR A 136 10.02 6.94 0.83
C THR A 136 10.09 8.47 0.76
N ASP A 137 9.81 9.15 1.83
CA ASP A 137 9.99 10.61 1.89
C ASP A 137 11.47 11.01 1.70
N THR A 138 12.42 10.16 2.14
CA THR A 138 13.85 10.47 2.18
C THR A 138 14.71 9.70 1.20
N ASP A 139 14.30 8.49 0.77
CA ASP A 139 15.15 7.58 0.06
C ASP A 139 14.48 6.97 -1.19
N TYR A 140 15.29 6.62 -2.18
CA TYR A 140 14.94 5.76 -3.30
C TYR A 140 15.51 4.35 -3.09
N TYR A 141 14.75 3.35 -3.53
CA TYR A 141 15.12 1.94 -3.48
C TYR A 141 15.53 1.47 -4.88
N ILE A 142 16.78 1.08 -5.02
CA ILE A 142 17.38 0.62 -6.28
C ILE A 142 17.98 -0.77 -6.05
N ASP A 143 18.11 -1.56 -7.12
CA ASP A 143 18.79 -2.85 -7.03
C ASP A 143 20.26 -2.78 -7.48
N GLY A 144 20.92 -3.94 -7.47
CA GLY A 144 22.33 -4.06 -7.81
C GLY A 144 22.60 -4.34 -9.30
N GLU A 145 21.64 -4.12 -10.20
CA GLU A 145 21.83 -4.42 -11.62
C GLU A 145 22.73 -3.39 -12.30
N GLU A 146 22.54 -2.11 -11.99
CA GLU A 146 23.29 -1.01 -12.62
C GLU A 146 24.41 -0.45 -11.72
N VAL A 147 24.31 -0.67 -10.41
CA VAL A 147 25.26 -0.18 -9.41
C VAL A 147 25.57 -1.22 -8.35
N GLY A 148 26.80 -1.27 -7.87
CA GLY A 148 27.23 -2.22 -6.84
C GLY A 148 27.27 -1.63 -5.44
N ALA A 149 27.24 -2.48 -4.41
CA ALA A 149 27.33 -2.07 -2.99
C ALA A 149 28.58 -1.24 -2.65
N SER A 150 29.67 -1.45 -3.36
CA SER A 150 30.93 -0.75 -3.13
C SER A 150 31.03 0.58 -3.90
N ASP A 151 30.07 0.87 -4.78
CA ASP A 151 30.09 2.10 -5.55
C ASP A 151 29.87 3.31 -4.65
N ILE A 152 30.65 4.34 -4.91
CA ILE A 152 30.57 5.62 -4.21
C ILE A 152 29.90 6.60 -5.15
N ILE A 153 28.85 7.23 -4.68
CA ILE A 153 28.17 8.30 -5.40
C ILE A 153 28.48 9.64 -4.78
N ARG A 154 28.38 10.69 -5.58
CA ARG A 154 28.62 12.07 -5.17
C ARG A 154 27.35 12.89 -5.39
N LYS A 155 27.03 13.73 -4.41
CA LYS A 155 25.96 14.72 -4.53
C LYS A 155 26.36 15.79 -5.57
N ALA A 156 25.40 16.21 -6.38
CA ALA A 156 25.61 17.25 -7.38
C ALA A 156 26.11 18.53 -6.71
N ASP A 157 27.09 19.20 -7.35
CA ASP A 157 27.68 20.47 -6.89
C ASP A 157 28.19 20.44 -5.44
N SER A 158 28.57 19.27 -4.93
CA SER A 158 29.05 19.03 -3.56
C SER A 158 30.23 18.06 -3.56
N THR A 159 30.99 18.06 -2.46
CA THR A 159 31.99 17.02 -2.16
C THR A 159 31.44 15.87 -1.32
N GLU A 160 30.18 15.95 -0.96
CA GLU A 160 29.50 14.92 -0.16
C GLU A 160 29.36 13.63 -0.97
N THR A 161 29.71 12.51 -0.32
CA THR A 161 29.68 11.18 -0.94
C THR A 161 28.88 10.22 -0.10
N TYR A 162 28.32 9.22 -0.77
CA TYR A 162 27.56 8.13 -0.14
C TYR A 162 27.96 6.80 -0.80
N GLN A 163 28.14 5.75 -0.01
CA GLN A 163 28.38 4.41 -0.51
C GLN A 163 27.05 3.68 -0.66
N ILE A 164 26.76 3.15 -1.84
CA ILE A 164 25.47 2.52 -2.19
C ILE A 164 25.08 1.44 -1.18
N GLY A 165 25.99 0.55 -0.79
CA GLY A 165 25.74 -0.53 0.17
C GLY A 165 25.63 -0.11 1.63
N SER A 166 25.69 1.17 1.97
CA SER A 166 25.59 1.64 3.36
C SER A 166 24.19 1.51 3.94
N GLY A 167 23.17 1.51 3.09
CA GLY A 167 21.78 1.31 3.48
C GLY A 167 21.13 0.22 2.61
N THR A 168 20.46 -0.73 3.25
CA THR A 168 19.64 -1.75 2.58
C THR A 168 18.30 -1.88 3.27
N ALA A 169 17.27 -2.27 2.50
CA ALA A 169 15.96 -2.60 3.03
C ALA A 169 15.27 -3.62 2.12
N SER A 170 14.50 -4.51 2.73
CA SER A 170 13.71 -5.49 2.01
C SER A 170 12.33 -4.96 1.67
N LEU A 171 11.84 -5.29 0.47
CA LEU A 171 10.47 -5.05 0.04
C LEU A 171 9.78 -6.38 -0.26
N GLN A 172 8.54 -6.47 0.17
CA GLN A 172 7.65 -7.55 -0.27
C GLN A 172 7.11 -7.23 -1.66
N GLY A 173 7.08 -8.24 -2.53
CA GLY A 173 6.64 -8.06 -3.89
C GLY A 173 6.35 -9.36 -4.61
N VAL A 174 6.08 -9.23 -5.88
CA VAL A 174 5.86 -10.35 -6.81
C VAL A 174 6.69 -10.15 -8.05
N TYR A 175 7.06 -11.24 -8.71
CA TYR A 175 7.62 -11.17 -10.05
C TYR A 175 6.51 -11.22 -11.09
N ASN A 176 6.36 -10.12 -11.83
CA ASN A 176 5.48 -10.05 -12.99
C ASN A 176 6.25 -10.53 -14.22
N ILE A 177 5.77 -11.61 -14.82
CA ILE A 177 6.37 -12.17 -16.03
C ILE A 177 5.64 -11.59 -17.24
N ASN A 178 6.34 -10.78 -18.02
CA ASN A 178 5.82 -10.20 -19.25
C ASN A 178 6.83 -10.43 -20.38
N LYS A 179 6.38 -11.08 -21.48
CA LYS A 179 7.18 -11.36 -22.68
C LYS A 179 8.56 -12.01 -22.40
N GLY A 180 8.64 -12.87 -21.38
CA GLY A 180 9.86 -13.58 -21.00
C GLY A 180 10.77 -12.86 -20.03
N TYR A 181 10.41 -11.65 -19.58
CA TYR A 181 11.13 -10.92 -18.55
C TYR A 181 10.35 -10.98 -17.23
N ALA A 182 11.06 -11.25 -16.14
CA ALA A 182 10.52 -11.22 -14.78
C ALA A 182 10.89 -9.89 -14.13
N ILE A 183 9.90 -9.03 -13.90
CA ILE A 183 10.10 -7.74 -13.26
C ILE A 183 9.53 -7.79 -11.85
N PHE A 184 10.34 -7.44 -10.85
CA PHE A 184 9.87 -7.30 -9.48
C PHE A 184 8.91 -6.11 -9.38
N LYS A 185 7.78 -6.32 -8.71
CA LYS A 185 6.79 -5.30 -8.37
C LYS A 185 6.54 -5.34 -6.87
N GLN A 186 6.79 -4.23 -6.20
CA GLN A 186 6.44 -4.06 -4.80
C GLN A 186 4.92 -4.16 -4.65
N ILE A 187 4.46 -4.75 -3.55
CA ILE A 187 3.06 -4.89 -3.19
C ILE A 187 2.80 -4.43 -1.76
N ASP A 188 1.59 -3.90 -1.56
CA ASP A 188 1.01 -3.71 -0.24
C ASP A 188 -0.03 -4.81 -0.01
N ILE A 189 0.11 -5.56 1.07
CA ILE A 189 -0.84 -6.60 1.43
C ILE A 189 -2.02 -5.96 2.16
N LEU A 190 -3.19 -5.97 1.52
CA LEU A 190 -4.45 -5.45 2.07
C LEU A 190 -5.14 -6.48 2.97
N TYR A 191 -5.08 -7.75 2.55
CA TYR A 191 -5.62 -8.90 3.27
C TYR A 191 -4.81 -10.15 2.95
N GLN A 192 -4.65 -11.04 3.91
CA GLN A 192 -3.99 -12.33 3.73
C GLN A 192 -4.64 -13.41 4.60
N ASN A 193 -4.82 -14.60 4.05
CA ASN A 193 -5.21 -15.80 4.76
C ASN A 193 -4.18 -16.93 4.49
N GLU A 194 -4.51 -18.19 4.82
CA GLU A 194 -3.60 -19.33 4.64
C GLU A 194 -3.29 -19.66 3.16
N GLU A 195 -4.16 -19.30 2.23
CA GLU A 195 -4.05 -19.68 0.81
C GLU A 195 -3.64 -18.52 -0.10
N TYR A 196 -4.20 -17.32 0.14
CA TYR A 196 -4.05 -16.18 -0.77
C TYR A 196 -3.94 -14.85 -0.03
N ALA A 197 -3.44 -13.87 -0.74
CA ALA A 197 -3.47 -12.46 -0.35
C ALA A 197 -4.23 -11.60 -1.38
N ILE A 198 -4.84 -10.54 -0.88
CA ILE A 198 -5.34 -9.42 -1.69
C ILE A 198 -4.29 -8.33 -1.58
N VAL A 199 -3.75 -7.91 -2.70
CA VAL A 199 -2.63 -6.96 -2.74
C VAL A 199 -2.94 -5.80 -3.68
N ARG A 200 -2.35 -4.66 -3.34
CA ARG A 200 -2.24 -3.50 -4.23
C ARG A 200 -0.79 -3.42 -4.71
N THR A 201 -0.58 -3.19 -6.00
CA THR A 201 0.76 -2.90 -6.51
C THR A 201 1.12 -1.46 -6.16
N GLY A 202 2.32 -1.26 -5.63
CA GLY A 202 2.91 0.06 -5.51
C GLY A 202 2.98 0.76 -6.88
N THR A 203 2.80 2.06 -6.87
CA THR A 203 2.88 2.92 -8.06
C THR A 203 4.33 3.18 -8.44
#